data_85453b8bb20ddf72e3c5ff758862bd4a
#
_entry.id   85453b8bb20ddf72e3c5ff758862bd4a
#
_cell.length_a   1.000
_cell.length_b   1.000
_cell.length_c   1.000
_cell.angle_alpha   90.00
_cell.angle_beta   90.00
_cell.angle_gamma   90.00
#
_symmetry.space_group_name_H-M   'P 1'
#
loop_
_entity.id
_entity.type
_entity.pdbx_description
1 polymer ?
#
loop_
_entity_poly.entity_id
_entity_poly.type
_entity_poly.pdbx_seq_one_letter_code
_entity_poly.pdbx_strand_id
1 'polypeptide(L)'
;MKMNRMIRKIACAVMVLTLIAGVFAGCKANTAATTAALPDYTSVKDTSGSLPGKGTVGDMEYSILSKDQYGCYNKDRGYYIDMLEQLDSPYFIVITTGTQTTDGADIEISDFGMQGSTLVIVVEETKASGEKYTGLECPCAVLEVDHMPAELLIVSTTGEQFNPIEM
;
A
#
# COMPACT_ATOMS: atom_id res chain seq x y z
N MET A 1 -62.12 12.17 20.95
CA MET A 1 -61.33 11.00 20.67
C MET A 1 -60.13 11.37 19.82
N LYS A 2 -59.35 12.41 20.25
CA LYS A 2 -58.15 12.91 19.52
C LYS A 2 -56.84 12.93 20.34
N MET A 3 -56.89 12.48 21.60
CA MET A 3 -55.76 12.59 22.54
C MET A 3 -54.76 11.41 22.49
N ASN A 4 -55.19 10.24 21.98
CA ASN A 4 -54.29 9.05 21.97
C ASN A 4 -53.27 8.96 20.85
N ARG A 5 -53.33 9.84 19.82
CA ARG A 5 -52.36 9.86 18.74
C ARG A 5 -51.13 10.69 19.04
N MET A 6 -51.26 11.67 19.97
CA MET A 6 -50.13 12.54 20.34
C MET A 6 -49.17 11.87 21.32
N ILE A 7 -49.72 11.07 22.25
CA ILE A 7 -48.92 10.35 23.26
C ILE A 7 -48.07 9.24 22.61
N ARG A 8 -48.56 8.58 21.54
CA ARG A 8 -47.79 7.55 20.82
C ARG A 8 -46.61 8.11 20.01
N LYS A 9 -46.68 9.37 19.58
CA LYS A 9 -45.56 10.01 18.83
C LYS A 9 -44.45 10.52 19.75
N ILE A 10 -44.77 10.84 21.00
CA ILE A 10 -43.80 11.29 22.00
C ILE A 10 -43.07 10.08 22.61
N ALA A 11 -43.71 8.94 22.75
CA ALA A 11 -43.05 7.72 23.25
C ALA A 11 -42.04 7.13 22.28
N CYS A 12 -42.23 7.28 20.95
CA CYS A 12 -41.25 6.85 19.97
C CYS A 12 -40.02 7.80 19.83
N ALA A 13 -40.21 9.09 20.16
CA ALA A 13 -39.11 10.06 20.05
C ALA A 13 -38.12 10.00 21.23
N VAL A 14 -38.59 9.53 22.40
CA VAL A 14 -37.72 9.41 23.60
C VAL A 14 -36.90 8.13 23.60
N MET A 15 -37.33 7.07 22.86
CA MET A 15 -36.59 5.81 22.79
C MET A 15 -35.42 5.81 21.78
N VAL A 16 -35.35 6.79 20.90
CA VAL A 16 -34.24 6.91 19.91
C VAL A 16 -33.09 7.77 20.46
N LEU A 17 -33.31 8.56 21.51
CA LEU A 17 -32.27 9.46 22.03
C LEU A 17 -31.39 8.86 23.13
N THR A 18 -31.67 7.65 23.61
CA THR A 18 -30.87 6.99 24.66
C THR A 18 -29.86 5.96 24.16
N LEU A 19 -29.69 5.81 22.84
CA LEU A 19 -28.76 4.83 22.22
C LEU A 19 -27.48 5.45 21.60
N ILE A 20 -27.25 6.76 21.76
CA ILE A 20 -26.10 7.45 21.18
C ILE A 20 -25.04 7.91 22.24
N ALA A 21 -25.27 7.62 23.52
CA ALA A 21 -24.36 8.06 24.60
C ALA A 21 -23.43 6.97 25.16
N GLY A 22 -23.07 5.95 24.38
CA GLY A 22 -22.36 4.79 24.91
C GLY A 22 -21.12 4.30 24.16
N VAL A 23 -20.51 5.08 23.23
CA VAL A 23 -19.33 4.62 22.49
C VAL A 23 -18.24 5.70 22.37
N PHE A 24 -17.90 6.36 23.46
CA PHE A 24 -16.63 7.09 23.59
C PHE A 24 -15.88 6.64 24.85
N ALA A 25 -15.78 5.33 25.06
CA ALA A 25 -14.74 4.79 25.91
C ALA A 25 -13.52 4.59 25.00
N GLY A 26 -12.52 5.45 25.15
CA GLY A 26 -11.29 5.42 24.38
C GLY A 26 -10.59 4.07 24.49
N CYS A 27 -10.74 3.23 23.49
CA CYS A 27 -9.75 2.23 23.18
C CYS A 27 -8.57 2.98 22.54
N LYS A 28 -7.50 3.18 23.32
CA LYS A 28 -6.18 3.20 22.73
C LYS A 28 -6.02 1.84 22.04
N ALA A 29 -6.31 1.80 20.76
CA ALA A 29 -5.94 0.68 19.93
C ALA A 29 -4.40 0.67 19.95
N ASN A 30 -3.83 -0.19 20.79
CA ASN A 30 -2.56 -0.79 20.46
C ASN A 30 -2.83 -1.52 19.14
N THR A 31 -2.47 -0.89 18.04
CA THR A 31 -2.40 -1.54 16.73
C THR A 31 -1.22 -2.51 16.85
N ALA A 32 -1.47 -3.68 17.43
CA ALA A 32 -0.64 -4.83 17.16
C ALA A 32 -0.72 -4.96 15.64
N ALA A 33 0.41 -4.83 14.96
CA ALA A 33 0.52 -5.11 13.55
C ALA A 33 -0.02 -6.53 13.35
N THR A 34 -1.25 -6.62 12.86
CA THR A 34 -1.83 -7.90 12.49
C THR A 34 -1.07 -8.24 11.22
N THR A 35 -0.15 -9.20 11.31
CA THR A 35 0.49 -9.79 10.13
C THR A 35 -0.65 -10.39 9.30
N ALA A 36 -1.13 -9.64 8.33
CA ALA A 36 -2.15 -10.10 7.41
C ALA A 36 -1.50 -11.21 6.55
N ALA A 37 -2.24 -12.29 6.31
CA ALA A 37 -1.81 -13.26 5.33
C ALA A 37 -1.67 -12.55 3.98
N LEU A 38 -0.62 -12.92 3.22
CA LEU A 38 -0.46 -12.40 1.86
C LEU A 38 -1.71 -12.74 1.04
N PRO A 39 -2.15 -11.83 0.16
CA PRO A 39 -3.27 -12.09 -0.73
C PRO A 39 -2.97 -13.27 -1.65
N ASP A 40 -4.01 -13.98 -2.07
CA ASP A 40 -3.89 -15.07 -3.05
C ASP A 40 -3.88 -14.43 -4.46
N TYR A 41 -2.78 -14.57 -5.20
CA TYR A 41 -2.61 -14.01 -6.53
C TYR A 41 -1.81 -14.96 -7.45
N THR A 42 -1.92 -14.79 -8.74
CA THR A 42 -1.10 -15.52 -9.72
C THR A 42 0.23 -14.81 -9.92
N SER A 43 1.29 -15.36 -9.32
CA SER A 43 2.66 -14.81 -9.40
C SER A 43 3.21 -14.85 -10.83
N VAL A 44 4.02 -13.83 -11.17
CA VAL A 44 4.79 -13.78 -12.43
C VAL A 44 6.10 -14.55 -12.37
N LYS A 45 6.50 -15.09 -11.21
CA LYS A 45 7.70 -15.90 -11.08
C LYS A 45 7.67 -17.09 -12.02
N ASP A 46 8.82 -17.37 -12.58
CA ASP A 46 9.00 -18.56 -13.44
C ASP A 46 8.96 -19.88 -12.63
N THR A 47 9.03 -20.99 -13.31
CA THR A 47 9.02 -22.33 -12.68
C THR A 47 10.22 -22.59 -11.77
N SER A 48 11.29 -21.80 -11.87
CA SER A 48 12.46 -21.85 -10.96
C SER A 48 12.27 -20.99 -9.71
N GLY A 49 11.18 -20.20 -9.63
CA GLY A 49 10.91 -19.25 -8.59
C GLY A 49 11.63 -17.91 -8.78
N SER A 50 12.26 -17.70 -9.93
CA SER A 50 12.91 -16.42 -10.27
C SER A 50 11.90 -15.38 -10.73
N LEU A 51 12.09 -14.14 -10.28
CA LEU A 51 11.30 -13.01 -10.73
C LEU A 51 11.92 -12.41 -12.00
N PRO A 52 11.22 -12.49 -13.17
CA PRO A 52 11.75 -11.88 -14.40
C PRO A 52 11.80 -10.37 -14.29
N GLY A 53 12.91 -9.76 -14.67
CA GLY A 53 13.10 -8.30 -14.63
C GLY A 53 12.19 -7.54 -15.62
N LYS A 54 11.59 -8.22 -16.59
CA LYS A 54 10.60 -7.67 -17.55
C LYS A 54 9.73 -8.77 -18.12
N GLY A 55 8.53 -8.42 -18.57
CA GLY A 55 7.59 -9.38 -19.14
C GLY A 55 6.19 -8.79 -19.23
N THR A 56 5.19 -9.66 -19.08
CA THR A 56 3.78 -9.31 -19.09
C THR A 56 3.09 -9.88 -17.85
N VAL A 57 2.21 -9.09 -17.25
CA VAL A 57 1.35 -9.50 -16.13
C VAL A 57 -0.09 -9.10 -16.44
N GLY A 58 -1.00 -10.08 -16.56
CA GLY A 58 -2.31 -9.82 -17.15
C GLY A 58 -2.17 -9.37 -18.60
N ASP A 59 -2.60 -8.14 -18.88
CA ASP A 59 -2.46 -7.46 -20.17
C ASP A 59 -1.42 -6.32 -20.17
N MET A 60 -0.76 -6.08 -19.01
CA MET A 60 0.26 -5.03 -18.85
C MET A 60 1.65 -5.55 -19.19
N GLU A 61 2.43 -4.77 -19.94
CA GLU A 61 3.87 -4.94 -20.05
C GLU A 61 4.55 -4.29 -18.84
N TYR A 62 5.57 -4.95 -18.30
CA TYR A 62 6.29 -4.45 -17.15
C TYR A 62 7.81 -4.54 -17.28
N SER A 63 8.51 -3.69 -16.51
CA SER A 63 9.94 -3.76 -16.28
C SER A 63 10.25 -3.39 -14.82
N ILE A 64 11.05 -4.20 -14.13
CA ILE A 64 11.57 -3.86 -12.81
C ILE A 64 12.83 -3.02 -13.03
N LEU A 65 12.84 -1.78 -12.54
CA LEU A 65 13.99 -0.90 -12.67
C LEU A 65 15.03 -1.21 -11.60
N SER A 66 16.30 -1.16 -11.98
CA SER A 66 17.39 -1.23 -11.01
C SER A 66 17.49 0.07 -10.21
N LYS A 67 18.07 -0.01 -9.01
CA LYS A 67 18.27 1.14 -8.11
C LYS A 67 19.08 2.28 -8.74
N ASP A 68 19.94 1.96 -9.71
CA ASP A 68 20.74 2.96 -10.42
C ASP A 68 19.95 3.71 -11.51
N GLN A 69 18.78 3.18 -11.90
CA GLN A 69 17.96 3.75 -12.97
C GLN A 69 16.91 4.73 -12.47
N TYR A 70 16.58 4.68 -11.19
CA TYR A 70 15.55 5.54 -10.61
C TYR A 70 15.92 5.97 -9.19
N GLY A 71 15.73 7.25 -8.89
CA GLY A 71 15.95 7.82 -7.57
C GLY A 71 14.62 8.24 -6.93
N CYS A 72 14.47 8.01 -5.64
CA CYS A 72 13.34 8.45 -4.84
C CYS A 72 13.78 9.51 -3.84
N TYR A 73 12.90 10.47 -3.55
CA TYR A 73 13.10 11.43 -2.49
C TYR A 73 11.77 11.71 -1.77
N ASN A 74 11.44 10.84 -0.84
CA ASN A 74 10.24 11.01 -0.01
C ASN A 74 10.55 10.65 1.45
N LYS A 75 9.99 11.40 2.40
CA LYS A 75 10.22 11.17 3.83
C LYS A 75 9.34 10.06 4.40
N ASP A 76 8.22 9.77 3.75
CA ASP A 76 7.19 8.86 4.24
C ASP A 76 7.31 7.48 3.57
N ARG A 77 7.06 6.42 4.34
CA ARG A 77 6.91 5.05 3.83
C ARG A 77 5.59 4.90 3.09
N GLY A 78 5.65 4.40 1.86
CA GLY A 78 4.46 4.21 1.04
C GLY A 78 4.79 4.03 -0.41
N TYR A 79 3.85 4.38 -1.28
CA TYR A 79 4.07 4.37 -2.72
C TYR A 79 3.44 5.59 -3.39
N TYR A 80 3.94 5.94 -4.55
CA TYR A 80 3.33 6.93 -5.44
C TYR A 80 3.48 6.49 -6.89
N ILE A 81 2.67 7.09 -7.75
CA ILE A 81 2.74 6.87 -9.19
C ILE A 81 3.41 8.08 -9.81
N ASP A 82 4.51 7.83 -10.52
CA ASP A 82 5.18 8.83 -11.31
C ASP A 82 4.99 8.54 -12.81
N MET A 83 4.97 9.57 -13.63
CA MET A 83 4.93 9.45 -15.08
C MET A 83 5.70 10.60 -15.72
N LEU A 84 6.29 10.34 -16.87
CA LEU A 84 6.96 11.38 -17.62
C LEU A 84 5.93 12.37 -18.16
N GLU A 85 6.02 13.64 -17.79
CA GLU A 85 5.05 14.72 -18.07
C GLU A 85 4.62 14.88 -19.55
N GLN A 86 5.32 14.25 -20.48
CA GLN A 86 5.09 14.41 -21.93
C GLN A 86 4.61 13.14 -22.64
N LEU A 87 4.42 12.05 -21.90
CA LEU A 87 4.06 10.75 -22.45
C LEU A 87 2.89 10.16 -21.65
N ASP A 88 1.90 9.60 -22.35
CA ASP A 88 0.78 8.89 -21.73
C ASP A 88 1.20 7.55 -21.10
N SER A 89 2.45 7.15 -21.25
CA SER A 89 3.11 5.95 -20.68
C SER A 89 4.64 6.07 -20.85
N PRO A 90 5.47 5.34 -20.10
CA PRO A 90 5.12 4.39 -19.04
C PRO A 90 4.74 5.08 -17.72
N TYR A 91 4.13 4.30 -16.82
CA TYR A 91 3.89 4.67 -15.42
C TYR A 91 4.94 3.99 -14.56
N PHE A 92 5.41 4.70 -13.54
CA PHE A 92 6.35 4.18 -12.57
C PHE A 92 5.65 4.03 -11.21
N ILE A 93 5.47 2.81 -10.76
CA ILE A 93 4.98 2.51 -9.41
C ILE A 93 6.21 2.51 -8.49
N VAL A 94 6.41 3.61 -7.76
CA VAL A 94 7.56 3.82 -6.89
C VAL A 94 7.17 3.48 -5.46
N ILE A 95 7.84 2.50 -4.88
CA ILE A 95 7.58 1.99 -3.53
C ILE A 95 8.80 2.32 -2.68
N THR A 96 8.61 2.95 -1.53
CA THR A 96 9.72 3.41 -0.70
C THR A 96 9.51 3.14 0.79
N THR A 97 10.60 2.92 1.49
CA THR A 97 10.63 2.88 2.96
C THR A 97 10.63 4.27 3.59
N GLY A 98 10.64 5.32 2.75
CA GLY A 98 10.87 6.69 3.18
C GLY A 98 12.34 6.98 3.48
N THR A 99 12.61 8.23 3.86
CA THR A 99 13.96 8.70 4.15
C THR A 99 14.55 8.00 5.37
N GLN A 100 15.74 7.44 5.22
CA GLN A 100 16.50 6.76 6.26
C GLN A 100 17.73 7.58 6.67
N THR A 101 18.06 7.58 7.96
CA THR A 101 19.25 8.21 8.51
C THR A 101 20.27 7.18 9.04
N THR A 102 19.99 5.90 8.82
CA THR A 102 20.81 4.78 9.25
C THR A 102 21.07 3.91 8.03
N ASP A 103 22.30 3.56 7.81
CA ASP A 103 22.77 2.76 6.69
C ASP A 103 22.20 1.33 6.68
N GLY A 104 22.11 0.73 5.50
CA GLY A 104 21.71 -0.65 5.30
C GLY A 104 20.20 -0.90 5.21
N ALA A 105 19.38 0.16 5.15
CA ALA A 105 17.98 0.01 4.75
C ALA A 105 17.89 -0.31 3.27
N ASP A 106 16.98 -1.19 2.89
CA ASP A 106 16.72 -1.54 1.51
C ASP A 106 15.28 -1.97 1.27
N ILE A 107 14.84 -1.94 0.02
CA ILE A 107 13.55 -2.45 -0.42
C ILE A 107 13.67 -3.03 -1.83
N GLU A 108 13.08 -4.21 -2.02
CA GLU A 108 13.08 -4.91 -3.30
C GLU A 108 11.70 -5.50 -3.60
N ILE A 109 11.31 -5.54 -4.89
CA ILE A 109 10.14 -6.29 -5.30
C ILE A 109 10.51 -7.78 -5.22
N SER A 110 9.87 -8.50 -4.29
CA SER A 110 10.12 -9.92 -4.10
C SER A 110 9.22 -10.79 -4.96
N ASP A 111 8.01 -10.31 -5.27
CA ASP A 111 7.04 -10.97 -6.14
C ASP A 111 5.93 -9.99 -6.54
N PHE A 112 5.20 -10.29 -7.61
CA PHE A 112 3.95 -9.62 -7.95
C PHE A 112 3.12 -10.46 -8.92
N GLY A 113 1.87 -10.06 -9.12
CA GLY A 113 0.97 -10.76 -10.03
C GLY A 113 -0.46 -10.25 -9.93
N MET A 114 -1.37 -10.93 -10.61
CA MET A 114 -2.77 -10.51 -10.66
C MET A 114 -3.64 -11.33 -9.71
N GLN A 115 -4.54 -10.60 -9.01
CA GLN A 115 -5.69 -11.14 -8.31
C GLN A 115 -6.96 -10.53 -8.95
N GLY A 116 -7.53 -11.20 -9.94
CA GLY A 116 -8.59 -10.60 -10.75
C GLY A 116 -8.09 -9.37 -11.50
N SER A 117 -8.66 -8.19 -11.21
CA SER A 117 -8.26 -6.89 -11.78
C SER A 117 -7.24 -6.12 -10.93
N THR A 118 -6.85 -6.66 -9.78
CA THR A 118 -5.92 -6.04 -8.85
C THR A 118 -4.50 -6.49 -9.14
N LEU A 119 -3.58 -5.56 -9.36
CA LEU A 119 -2.14 -5.84 -9.34
C LEU A 119 -1.67 -5.90 -7.89
N VAL A 120 -1.21 -7.06 -7.46
CA VAL A 120 -0.61 -7.27 -6.15
C VAL A 120 0.90 -7.22 -6.27
N ILE A 121 1.56 -6.35 -5.51
CA ILE A 121 3.02 -6.27 -5.44
C ILE A 121 3.45 -6.62 -4.02
N VAL A 122 4.37 -7.57 -3.90
CA VAL A 122 4.97 -7.97 -2.63
C VAL A 122 6.41 -7.48 -2.59
N VAL A 123 6.75 -6.74 -1.56
CA VAL A 123 8.10 -6.20 -1.38
C VAL A 123 8.77 -6.78 -0.14
N GLU A 124 10.06 -6.95 -0.21
CA GLU A 124 10.90 -7.29 0.92
C GLU A 124 11.63 -6.04 1.40
N GLU A 125 11.48 -5.72 2.70
CA GLU A 125 12.16 -4.59 3.33
C GLU A 125 13.31 -5.10 4.20
N THR A 126 14.50 -4.59 3.95
CA THR A 126 15.64 -4.75 4.85
C THR A 126 15.70 -3.56 5.80
N LYS A 127 15.64 -3.84 7.11
CA LYS A 127 15.72 -2.78 8.12
C LYS A 127 17.15 -2.25 8.22
N ALA A 128 17.26 -0.94 8.37
CA ALA A 128 18.53 -0.29 8.67
C ALA A 128 19.17 -0.90 9.93
N SER A 129 20.42 -1.34 9.83
CA SER A 129 21.18 -1.97 10.91
C SER A 129 22.62 -1.45 11.03
N GLY A 130 23.00 -0.52 10.17
CA GLY A 130 24.32 0.10 10.12
C GLY A 130 24.50 1.24 11.11
N GLU A 131 25.59 1.98 10.94
CA GLU A 131 25.87 3.20 11.69
C GLU A 131 24.96 4.33 11.23
N LYS A 132 24.77 5.35 12.08
CA LYS A 132 24.05 6.55 11.66
C LYS A 132 24.79 7.24 10.53
N TYR A 133 24.12 7.40 9.44
CA TYR A 133 24.61 8.08 8.26
C TYR A 133 24.36 9.59 8.38
N THR A 134 25.29 10.40 7.91
CA THR A 134 25.13 11.88 7.92
C THR A 134 24.35 12.39 6.72
N GLY A 135 24.07 11.53 5.75
CA GLY A 135 23.21 11.79 4.59
C GLY A 135 21.77 11.31 4.79
N LEU A 136 20.98 11.48 3.76
CA LEU A 136 19.62 10.95 3.67
C LEU A 136 19.61 9.95 2.51
N GLU A 137 19.25 8.70 2.81
CA GLU A 137 18.95 7.69 1.82
C GLU A 137 17.44 7.51 1.72
N CYS A 138 16.95 7.25 0.54
CA CYS A 138 15.55 6.94 0.29
C CYS A 138 15.47 5.66 -0.53
N PRO A 139 15.58 4.49 0.11
CA PRO A 139 15.48 3.22 -0.59
C PRO A 139 14.13 3.10 -1.31
N CYS A 140 14.17 2.72 -2.57
CA CYS A 140 12.96 2.50 -3.36
C CYS A 140 13.10 1.31 -4.31
N ALA A 141 11.97 0.68 -4.58
CA ALA A 141 11.79 -0.32 -5.61
C ALA A 141 10.78 0.22 -6.64
N VAL A 142 11.03 0.01 -7.92
CA VAL A 142 10.23 0.61 -8.99
C VAL A 142 9.80 -0.43 -9.99
N LEU A 143 8.48 -0.48 -10.23
CA LEU A 143 7.87 -1.24 -11.30
C LEU A 143 7.38 -0.26 -12.37
N GLU A 144 7.97 -0.32 -13.54
CA GLU A 144 7.49 0.35 -14.75
C GLU A 144 6.39 -0.49 -15.38
N VAL A 145 5.29 0.14 -15.77
CA VAL A 145 4.18 -0.50 -16.48
C VAL A 145 3.71 0.39 -17.64
N ASP A 146 3.23 -0.21 -18.72
CA ASP A 146 2.74 0.50 -19.90
C ASP A 146 1.37 1.17 -19.65
N HIS A 147 0.57 0.64 -18.73
CA HIS A 147 -0.70 1.25 -18.27
C HIS A 147 -0.99 0.86 -16.82
N MET A 148 -1.86 1.63 -16.16
CA MET A 148 -2.21 1.38 -14.76
C MET A 148 -3.26 0.27 -14.63
N PRO A 149 -3.12 -0.63 -13.63
CA PRO A 149 -4.16 -1.60 -13.30
C PRO A 149 -5.41 -0.90 -12.76
N ALA A 150 -6.56 -1.59 -12.80
CA ALA A 150 -7.80 -1.08 -12.22
C ALA A 150 -7.69 -0.87 -10.71
N GLU A 151 -6.95 -1.75 -10.04
CA GLU A 151 -6.67 -1.69 -8.60
C GLU A 151 -5.22 -2.08 -8.32
N LEU A 152 -4.63 -1.47 -7.28
CA LEU A 152 -3.26 -1.71 -6.87
C LEU A 152 -3.22 -2.03 -5.36
N LEU A 153 -2.58 -3.14 -5.02
CA LEU A 153 -2.32 -3.53 -3.64
C LEU A 153 -0.83 -3.82 -3.47
N ILE A 154 -0.18 -3.08 -2.58
CA ILE A 154 1.23 -3.26 -2.28
C ILE A 154 1.37 -3.67 -0.82
N VAL A 155 2.06 -4.77 -0.57
CA VAL A 155 2.27 -5.33 0.76
C VAL A 155 3.72 -5.75 0.95
N SER A 156 4.19 -5.70 2.19
CA SER A 156 5.49 -6.32 2.52
C SER A 156 5.36 -7.84 2.63
N THR A 157 6.48 -8.54 2.62
CA THR A 157 6.53 -9.99 2.91
C THR A 157 6.00 -10.34 4.31
N THR A 158 5.91 -9.35 5.21
CA THR A 158 5.32 -9.49 6.55
C THR A 158 3.80 -9.19 6.59
N GLY A 159 3.20 -8.82 5.45
CA GLY A 159 1.78 -8.51 5.33
C GLY A 159 1.41 -7.06 5.69
N GLU A 160 2.38 -6.18 5.92
CA GLU A 160 2.11 -4.76 6.12
C GLU A 160 1.81 -4.08 4.78
N GLN A 161 0.73 -3.30 4.73
CA GLN A 161 0.33 -2.59 3.53
C GLN A 161 1.12 -1.29 3.34
N PHE A 162 1.46 -0.98 2.10
CA PHE A 162 1.93 0.33 1.67
C PHE A 162 0.75 1.17 1.21
N ASN A 163 0.62 2.36 1.77
CA ASN A 163 -0.42 3.31 1.40
C ASN A 163 0.10 4.32 0.37
N PRO A 164 -0.78 4.93 -0.45
CA PRO A 164 -0.37 6.02 -1.32
C PRO A 164 0.13 7.20 -0.50
N ILE A 165 1.21 7.84 -0.98
CA ILE A 165 1.82 9.04 -0.39
C ILE A 165 1.86 10.15 -1.43
N GLU A 166 1.89 11.40 -0.97
CA GLU A 166 2.06 12.57 -1.84
C GLU A 166 3.54 12.78 -2.17
N MET A 167 3.84 13.26 -3.39
CA MET A 167 5.17 13.70 -3.82
C MET A 167 5.43 15.15 -3.37
#